data_a3c4e6a05c488776180f483789d14cc3
#
_entry.id   a3c4e6a05c488776180f483789d14cc3
#
_cell.length_a   1.000
_cell.length_b   1.000
_cell.length_c   1.000
_cell.angle_alpha   90.00
_cell.angle_beta   90.00
_cell.angle_gamma   90.00
#
_symmetry.space_group_name_H-M   'P 1'
#
loop_
_entity.id
_entity.type
_entity.pdbx_description
1 polymer ?
#
loop_
_entity_poly.entity_id
_entity_poly.type
_entity_poly.pdbx_seq_one_letter_code
_entity_poly.pdbx_strand_id
1 'polypeptide(L)'
;FVGGEKLEVVGHWRPGLNTAPVYLKEVTSTMDFEFTGNNRFERVFADNQTSGKGRNDSEWITDPEGIAATWRLSDMHGLSPGILQIGVGAALSLAFDMHLKWPNDVVDCEYRKCGGVLSRLQSDGSLEIGVGMNRYGQHVANVETTGWDVSLPTMDKSTGSYVADAAVASA
;
A
#
# COMPACT_ATOMS: atom_id res chain seq x y z
N PHE A 1 -3.38 20.42 -6.65
CA PHE A 1 -3.26 19.70 -7.94
C PHE A 1 -1.78 19.63 -8.29
N VAL A 2 -1.11 18.56 -7.97
CA VAL A 2 0.17 18.21 -8.56
C VAL A 2 -0.17 17.32 -9.75
N GLY A 3 0.17 17.77 -10.97
CA GLY A 3 -0.26 17.18 -12.22
C GLY A 3 0.31 15.79 -12.47
N GLY A 4 -0.40 14.78 -12.00
CA GLY A 4 -0.24 13.41 -12.46
C GLY A 4 -1.28 13.12 -13.54
N GLU A 5 -0.87 12.57 -14.66
CA GLU A 5 -1.82 12.05 -15.65
C GLU A 5 -2.69 10.97 -15.00
N LYS A 6 -4.00 11.23 -14.97
CA LYS A 6 -4.97 10.27 -14.47
C LYS A 6 -5.12 9.16 -15.52
N LEU A 7 -4.60 7.98 -15.22
CA LEU A 7 -4.83 6.81 -16.06
C LEU A 7 -6.22 6.23 -15.73
N GLU A 8 -7.15 6.26 -16.69
CA GLU A 8 -8.35 5.45 -16.59
C GLU A 8 -7.96 3.99 -16.81
N VAL A 9 -7.88 3.24 -15.72
CA VAL A 9 -7.82 1.80 -15.81
C VAL A 9 -9.23 1.26 -15.67
N VAL A 10 -9.67 0.49 -16.67
CA VAL A 10 -10.87 -0.35 -16.57
C VAL A 10 -10.54 -1.45 -15.55
N GLY A 11 -10.61 -1.11 -14.28
CA GLY A 11 -10.26 -2.01 -13.18
C GLY A 11 -11.36 -3.03 -12.93
N HIS A 12 -10.97 -4.21 -12.50
CA HIS A 12 -11.89 -5.24 -12.01
C HIS A 12 -12.63 -4.69 -10.78
N TRP A 13 -13.90 -4.37 -10.97
CA TRP A 13 -14.78 -3.87 -9.92
C TRP A 13 -15.16 -5.02 -8.96
N ARG A 14 -15.03 -4.79 -7.67
CA ARG A 14 -15.53 -5.71 -6.64
C ARG A 14 -16.92 -5.29 -6.18
N PRO A 15 -17.91 -6.22 -6.14
CA PRO A 15 -19.17 -5.96 -5.47
C PRO A 15 -18.90 -5.63 -3.98
N GLY A 16 -19.34 -4.45 -3.54
CA GLY A 16 -19.20 -4.00 -2.16
C GLY A 16 -18.19 -2.85 -1.92
N LEU A 17 -17.29 -2.58 -2.85
CA LEU A 17 -16.45 -1.38 -2.84
C LEU A 17 -17.07 -0.36 -3.81
N ASN A 18 -17.72 0.66 -3.27
CA ASN A 18 -18.56 1.60 -4.03
C ASN A 18 -17.80 2.59 -4.92
N THR A 19 -16.46 2.52 -4.98
CA THR A 19 -15.65 3.45 -5.77
C THR A 19 -14.56 2.72 -6.55
N ALA A 20 -14.34 3.17 -7.78
CA ALA A 20 -13.16 2.77 -8.55
C ALA A 20 -11.89 3.35 -7.91
N PRO A 21 -10.77 2.60 -7.90
CA PRO A 21 -9.50 3.13 -7.46
C PRO A 21 -9.02 4.25 -8.39
N VAL A 22 -8.28 5.22 -7.84
CA VAL A 22 -7.53 6.20 -8.62
C VAL A 22 -6.17 5.61 -8.94
N TYR A 23 -5.73 5.69 -10.21
CA TYR A 23 -4.39 5.30 -10.63
C TYR A 23 -3.62 6.52 -11.09
N LEU A 24 -2.38 6.65 -10.61
CA LEU A 24 -1.48 7.73 -10.95
C LEU A 24 -0.20 7.14 -11.55
N LYS A 25 0.31 7.77 -12.59
CA LYS A 25 1.62 7.41 -13.15
C LYS A 25 2.74 7.80 -12.19
N GLU A 26 2.64 9.00 -11.62
CA GLU A 26 3.61 9.51 -10.65
C GLU A 26 2.92 10.44 -9.65
N VAL A 27 3.42 10.43 -8.42
CA VAL A 27 3.00 11.30 -7.34
C VAL A 27 4.16 11.51 -6.35
N THR A 28 4.14 12.55 -5.55
CA THR A 28 5.14 12.75 -4.47
C THR A 28 5.07 11.59 -3.49
N SER A 29 3.89 11.34 -2.93
CA SER A 29 3.57 10.17 -2.11
C SER A 29 2.08 9.89 -2.20
N THR A 30 1.69 8.63 -2.28
CA THR A 30 0.26 8.25 -2.22
C THR A 30 -0.39 8.64 -0.90
N MET A 31 0.41 8.77 0.18
CA MET A 31 -0.02 9.27 1.49
C MET A 31 -0.32 10.78 1.51
N ASP A 32 0.07 11.52 0.48
CA ASP A 32 -0.23 12.96 0.32
C ASP A 32 -1.32 13.20 -0.73
N PHE A 33 -1.94 12.14 -1.22
CA PHE A 33 -3.04 12.25 -2.16
C PHE A 33 -4.28 12.84 -1.46
N GLU A 34 -4.83 13.89 -2.05
CA GLU A 34 -6.06 14.52 -1.53
C GLU A 34 -7.29 13.76 -2.05
N PHE A 35 -7.91 13.00 -1.19
CA PHE A 35 -9.17 12.34 -1.48
C PHE A 35 -10.29 13.38 -1.42
N THR A 36 -10.96 13.60 -2.54
CA THR A 36 -12.05 14.59 -2.68
C THR A 36 -13.44 13.98 -2.61
N GLY A 37 -13.52 12.66 -2.58
CA GLY A 37 -14.77 11.92 -2.47
C GLY A 37 -15.30 11.88 -1.02
N ASN A 38 -16.59 11.57 -0.91
CA ASN A 38 -17.27 11.37 0.38
C ASN A 38 -17.57 9.87 0.62
N ASN A 39 -16.80 8.99 -0.03
CA ASN A 39 -17.04 7.57 0.11
C ASN A 39 -16.35 7.04 1.36
N ARG A 40 -16.98 6.05 1.96
CA ARG A 40 -16.46 5.40 3.17
C ARG A 40 -15.12 4.72 2.96
N PHE A 41 -14.85 4.28 1.74
CA PHE A 41 -13.63 3.59 1.35
C PHE A 41 -13.15 4.13 0.00
N GLU A 42 -12.00 4.77 0.00
CA GLU A 42 -11.35 5.31 -1.19
C GLU A 42 -9.92 4.83 -1.27
N ARG A 43 -9.35 4.77 -2.46
CA ARG A 43 -8.00 4.29 -2.66
C ARG A 43 -7.31 4.88 -3.87
N VAL A 44 -5.99 5.05 -3.75
CA VAL A 44 -5.10 5.50 -4.81
C VAL A 44 -3.92 4.56 -4.94
N PHE A 45 -3.54 4.27 -6.17
CA PHE A 45 -2.34 3.54 -6.55
C PHE A 45 -1.44 4.44 -7.39
N ALA A 46 -0.13 4.29 -7.28
CA ALA A 46 0.83 4.99 -8.12
C ALA A 46 1.88 4.03 -8.68
N ASP A 47 2.30 4.29 -9.93
CA ASP A 47 3.42 3.55 -10.52
C ASP A 47 4.75 3.99 -9.93
N ASN A 48 4.88 5.28 -9.61
CA ASN A 48 6.07 5.86 -9.01
C ASN A 48 5.74 6.87 -7.92
N GLN A 49 6.56 6.90 -6.87
CA GLN A 49 6.57 7.96 -5.87
C GLN A 49 7.93 8.66 -5.88
N THR A 50 7.94 9.98 -6.00
CA THR A 50 9.19 10.77 -6.01
C THR A 50 9.73 11.06 -4.62
N SER A 51 8.89 10.90 -3.56
CA SER A 51 9.26 11.04 -2.14
C SER A 51 8.31 10.20 -1.28
N GLY A 52 8.36 8.89 -1.47
CA GLY A 52 7.52 7.95 -0.72
C GLY A 52 7.80 8.00 0.78
N LYS A 53 6.78 7.86 1.60
CA LYS A 53 6.87 7.97 3.06
C LYS A 53 6.95 6.63 3.74
N GLY A 54 7.91 6.50 4.66
CA GLY A 54 8.03 5.42 5.62
C GLY A 54 7.79 5.90 7.06
N ARG A 55 8.08 5.06 8.05
CA ARG A 55 7.99 5.41 9.48
C ARG A 55 9.16 6.30 9.90
N ASN A 56 8.93 7.15 10.91
CA ASN A 56 9.97 8.01 11.52
C ASN A 56 10.69 8.84 10.48
N ASP A 57 9.96 9.44 9.56
CA ASP A 57 10.47 10.28 8.47
C ASP A 57 11.46 9.56 7.53
N SER A 58 11.47 8.23 7.54
CA SER A 58 12.23 7.47 6.55
C SER A 58 11.57 7.56 5.17
N GLU A 59 12.39 7.47 4.13
CA GLU A 59 11.91 7.43 2.76
C GLU A 59 11.54 6.00 2.34
N TRP A 60 10.46 5.86 1.57
CA TRP A 60 10.11 4.65 0.86
C TRP A 60 10.48 4.80 -0.62
N ILE A 61 11.40 3.95 -1.09
CA ILE A 61 11.76 3.89 -2.51
C ILE A 61 10.84 2.91 -3.20
N THR A 62 10.09 3.40 -4.18
CA THR A 62 9.11 2.59 -4.91
C THR A 62 9.82 1.69 -5.92
N ASP A 63 9.57 0.39 -5.83
CA ASP A 63 9.88 -0.55 -6.91
C ASP A 63 8.88 -0.29 -8.07
N PRO A 64 9.35 -0.01 -9.31
CA PRO A 64 8.46 0.24 -10.45
C PRO A 64 7.46 -0.89 -10.73
N GLU A 65 7.85 -2.13 -10.44
CA GLU A 65 6.99 -3.31 -10.55
C GLU A 65 6.28 -3.67 -9.25
N GLY A 66 6.54 -2.90 -8.19
CA GLY A 66 5.92 -3.05 -6.87
C GLY A 66 4.59 -2.34 -6.73
N ILE A 67 4.11 -2.28 -5.49
CA ILE A 67 2.88 -1.60 -5.10
C ILE A 67 3.23 -0.37 -4.30
N ALA A 68 2.67 0.78 -4.68
CA ALA A 68 2.59 1.97 -3.88
C ALA A 68 1.13 2.43 -3.87
N ALA A 69 0.48 2.34 -2.71
CA ALA A 69 -0.94 2.64 -2.62
C ALA A 69 -1.31 3.21 -1.26
N THR A 70 -2.41 3.95 -1.23
CA THR A 70 -3.03 4.44 0.00
C THR A 70 -4.54 4.22 -0.05
N TRP A 71 -5.08 3.71 1.04
CA TRP A 71 -6.53 3.58 1.30
C TRP A 71 -6.93 4.61 2.34
N ARG A 72 -8.05 5.29 2.11
CA ARG A 72 -8.72 6.14 3.09
C ARG A 72 -10.00 5.48 3.54
N LEU A 73 -10.16 5.38 4.86
CA LEU A 73 -11.33 4.82 5.51
C LEU A 73 -12.01 5.91 6.34
N SER A 74 -13.22 6.27 5.99
CA SER A 74 -14.05 7.20 6.76
C SER A 74 -14.93 6.44 7.75
N ASP A 75 -15.41 7.12 8.79
CA ASP A 75 -16.30 6.56 9.82
C ASP A 75 -15.73 5.39 10.64
N MET A 76 -14.42 5.38 10.85
CA MET A 76 -13.72 4.35 11.62
C MET A 76 -13.60 4.73 13.12
N HIS A 77 -14.68 5.24 13.71
CA HIS A 77 -14.69 5.69 15.09
C HIS A 77 -14.19 4.63 16.08
N GLY A 78 -13.18 4.99 16.86
CA GLY A 78 -12.64 4.13 17.90
C GLY A 78 -11.59 3.10 17.43
N LEU A 79 -11.31 3.00 16.13
CA LEU A 79 -10.24 2.15 15.64
C LEU A 79 -8.89 2.86 15.80
N SER A 80 -7.95 2.17 16.43
CA SER A 80 -6.57 2.67 16.55
C SER A 80 -5.81 2.50 15.24
N PRO A 81 -5.13 3.55 14.73
CA PRO A 81 -4.25 3.43 13.57
C PRO A 81 -3.23 2.30 13.69
N GLY A 82 -2.66 2.12 14.89
CA GLY A 82 -1.69 1.05 15.13
C GLY A 82 -2.28 -0.36 15.02
N ILE A 83 -3.50 -0.59 15.49
CA ILE A 83 -4.19 -1.88 15.35
C ILE A 83 -4.50 -2.16 13.89
N LEU A 84 -5.02 -1.17 13.17
CA LEU A 84 -5.31 -1.31 11.74
C LEU A 84 -4.02 -1.60 10.94
N GLN A 85 -2.92 -0.92 11.25
CA GLN A 85 -1.62 -1.16 10.64
C GLN A 85 -1.15 -2.61 10.80
N ILE A 86 -1.30 -3.17 12.00
CA ILE A 86 -0.93 -4.56 12.29
C ILE A 86 -1.85 -5.53 11.54
N GLY A 87 -3.17 -5.27 11.56
CA GLY A 87 -4.16 -6.10 10.85
C GLY A 87 -3.88 -6.15 9.35
N VAL A 88 -3.67 -5.00 8.73
CA VAL A 88 -3.31 -4.90 7.30
C VAL A 88 -1.96 -5.59 7.02
N GLY A 89 -0.95 -5.38 7.86
CA GLY A 89 0.35 -6.05 7.72
C GLY A 89 0.22 -7.57 7.79
N ALA A 90 -0.60 -8.10 8.69
CA ALA A 90 -0.86 -9.53 8.81
C ALA A 90 -1.61 -10.06 7.58
N ALA A 91 -2.64 -9.36 7.10
CA ALA A 91 -3.41 -9.75 5.92
C ALA A 91 -2.53 -9.77 4.66
N LEU A 92 -1.68 -8.76 4.47
CA LEU A 92 -0.71 -8.72 3.37
C LEU A 92 0.31 -9.86 3.47
N SER A 93 0.84 -10.13 4.66
CA SER A 93 1.80 -11.22 4.87
C SER A 93 1.20 -12.56 4.46
N LEU A 94 -0.03 -12.84 4.84
CA LEU A 94 -0.75 -14.05 4.43
C LEU A 94 -1.01 -14.09 2.92
N ALA A 95 -1.43 -12.97 2.33
CA ALA A 95 -1.79 -12.90 0.92
C ALA A 95 -0.59 -13.03 -0.03
N PHE A 96 0.60 -12.63 0.42
CA PHE A 96 1.84 -12.67 -0.35
C PHE A 96 2.79 -13.81 0.06
N ASP A 97 2.34 -14.72 0.91
CA ASP A 97 3.15 -15.82 1.45
C ASP A 97 4.45 -15.33 2.10
N MET A 98 4.31 -14.33 2.96
CA MET A 98 5.37 -13.62 3.67
C MET A 98 5.12 -13.64 5.18
N HIS A 99 5.96 -12.99 5.96
CA HIS A 99 5.86 -12.88 7.40
C HIS A 99 5.66 -11.42 7.84
N LEU A 100 4.88 -11.22 8.89
CA LEU A 100 4.78 -9.92 9.55
C LEU A 100 5.93 -9.77 10.55
N LYS A 101 6.82 -8.83 10.31
CA LYS A 101 7.77 -8.33 11.32
C LYS A 101 7.13 -7.13 12.00
N TRP A 102 6.74 -7.35 13.23
CA TRP A 102 6.05 -6.35 14.04
C TRP A 102 6.80 -5.01 14.10
N PRO A 103 6.12 -3.88 14.04
CA PRO A 103 4.66 -3.74 13.94
C PRO A 103 4.13 -3.55 12.52
N ASN A 104 4.96 -3.43 11.48
CA ASN A 104 4.52 -2.91 10.20
C ASN A 104 5.29 -3.39 8.96
N ASP A 105 6.33 -4.20 9.13
CA ASP A 105 7.13 -4.67 7.99
C ASP A 105 6.65 -6.04 7.51
N VAL A 106 6.52 -6.19 6.20
CA VAL A 106 6.34 -7.48 5.53
C VAL A 106 7.71 -7.97 5.10
N VAL A 107 8.09 -9.17 5.52
CA VAL A 107 9.42 -9.73 5.33
C VAL A 107 9.35 -11.17 4.83
N ASP A 108 10.42 -11.64 4.18
CA ASP A 108 10.57 -13.05 3.83
C ASP A 108 11.06 -13.91 5.01
N CYS A 109 11.29 -15.21 4.75
CA CYS A 109 11.77 -16.15 5.77
C CYS A 109 13.20 -15.87 6.27
N GLU A 110 13.97 -15.04 5.55
CA GLU A 110 15.30 -14.56 5.96
C GLU A 110 15.26 -13.18 6.62
N TYR A 111 14.05 -12.66 6.93
CA TYR A 111 13.81 -11.35 7.52
C TYR A 111 14.21 -10.17 6.62
N ARG A 112 14.39 -10.37 5.31
CA ARG A 112 14.61 -9.30 4.35
C ARG A 112 13.28 -8.59 4.06
N LYS A 113 13.32 -7.27 3.99
CA LYS A 113 12.11 -6.46 3.85
C LYS A 113 11.55 -6.54 2.42
N CYS A 114 10.32 -7.01 2.29
CA CYS A 114 9.52 -6.98 1.07
C CYS A 114 8.63 -5.75 0.99
N GLY A 115 8.06 -5.33 2.12
CA GLY A 115 7.12 -4.23 2.15
C GLY A 115 6.93 -3.62 3.53
N GLY A 116 6.03 -2.65 3.58
CA GLY A 116 5.66 -2.02 4.83
C GLY A 116 4.29 -1.36 4.78
N VAL A 117 3.71 -1.20 5.95
CA VAL A 117 2.42 -0.55 6.16
C VAL A 117 2.60 0.69 7.03
N LEU A 118 1.99 1.80 6.65
CA LEU A 118 1.98 3.04 7.39
C LEU A 118 0.54 3.47 7.62
N SER A 119 0.15 3.79 8.86
CA SER A 119 -1.19 4.29 9.17
C SER A 119 -1.13 5.72 9.70
N ARG A 120 -2.12 6.52 9.35
CA ARG A 120 -2.26 7.92 9.79
C ARG A 120 -3.73 8.25 10.08
N LEU A 121 -3.96 8.85 11.24
CA LEU A 121 -5.26 9.46 11.56
C LEU A 121 -5.26 10.90 11.01
N GLN A 122 -6.26 11.22 10.23
CA GLN A 122 -6.47 12.56 9.69
C GLN A 122 -7.27 13.43 10.67
N SER A 123 -7.19 14.75 10.50
CA SER A 123 -7.90 15.72 11.35
C SER A 123 -9.42 15.62 11.25
N ASP A 124 -9.94 15.07 10.15
CA ASP A 124 -11.37 14.81 9.95
C ASP A 124 -11.85 13.48 10.56
N GLY A 125 -10.96 12.75 11.24
CA GLY A 125 -11.25 11.45 11.86
C GLY A 125 -11.16 10.27 10.91
N SER A 126 -10.84 10.46 9.62
CA SER A 126 -10.57 9.36 8.71
C SER A 126 -9.20 8.73 8.99
N LEU A 127 -9.08 7.45 8.65
CA LEU A 127 -7.83 6.71 8.71
C LEU A 127 -7.27 6.50 7.30
N GLU A 128 -5.98 6.72 7.15
CA GLU A 128 -5.26 6.39 5.94
C GLU A 128 -4.27 5.26 6.20
N ILE A 129 -4.21 4.33 5.24
CA ILE A 129 -3.30 3.21 5.24
C ILE A 129 -2.45 3.29 3.96
N GLY A 130 -1.18 3.57 4.12
CA GLY A 130 -0.19 3.46 3.06
C GLY A 130 0.44 2.08 3.05
N VAL A 131 0.56 1.49 1.87
CA VAL A 131 1.24 0.22 1.64
C VAL A 131 2.26 0.39 0.55
N GLY A 132 3.49 0.00 0.85
CA GLY A 132 4.56 -0.19 -0.12
C GLY A 132 4.96 -1.67 -0.14
N MET A 133 4.99 -2.30 -1.32
CA MET A 133 5.46 -3.68 -1.50
C MET A 133 6.37 -3.77 -2.71
N ASN A 134 7.52 -4.40 -2.55
CA ASN A 134 8.43 -4.67 -3.66
C ASN A 134 8.01 -5.96 -4.36
N ARG A 135 8.04 -5.95 -5.70
CA ARG A 135 7.98 -7.19 -6.48
C ARG A 135 9.34 -7.87 -6.53
N TYR A 136 10.39 -7.09 -6.68
CA TYR A 136 11.77 -7.57 -6.75
C TYR A 136 12.61 -7.01 -5.60
N GLY A 137 13.62 -7.75 -5.18
CA GLY A 137 14.59 -7.27 -4.21
C GLY A 137 15.43 -6.12 -4.77
N GLN A 138 15.78 -5.17 -3.91
CA GLN A 138 16.61 -4.03 -4.25
C GLN A 138 17.75 -3.87 -3.25
N HIS A 139 18.87 -3.34 -3.71
CA HIS A 139 19.93 -2.84 -2.84
C HIS A 139 19.76 -1.33 -2.64
N VAL A 140 19.28 -0.93 -1.48
CA VAL A 140 19.07 0.47 -1.15
C VAL A 140 19.90 0.84 0.09
N ALA A 141 20.81 1.77 -0.05
CA ALA A 141 21.59 2.33 1.06
C ALA A 141 22.22 1.28 1.99
N ASN A 142 22.82 0.22 1.44
CA ASN A 142 23.41 -0.92 2.14
C ASN A 142 22.39 -1.84 2.86
N VAL A 143 21.10 -1.73 2.56
CA VAL A 143 20.07 -2.66 3.02
C VAL A 143 19.65 -3.55 1.85
N GLU A 144 19.76 -4.84 2.06
CA GLU A 144 19.22 -5.83 1.14
C GLU A 144 17.73 -6.00 1.40
N THR A 145 16.91 -5.77 0.37
CA THR A 145 15.48 -6.01 0.42
C THR A 145 15.12 -7.24 -0.43
N THR A 146 13.92 -7.72 -0.29
CA THR A 146 13.35 -8.80 -1.10
C THR A 146 12.07 -8.34 -1.79
N GLY A 147 11.50 -9.14 -2.64
CA GLY A 147 10.21 -8.92 -3.28
C GLY A 147 9.34 -10.16 -3.21
N TRP A 148 8.05 -10.02 -3.53
CA TRP A 148 7.12 -11.17 -3.51
C TRP A 148 7.37 -12.19 -4.63
N ASP A 149 8.20 -11.87 -5.62
CA ASP A 149 8.60 -12.80 -6.67
C ASP A 149 9.33 -14.05 -6.14
N VAL A 150 9.94 -13.98 -4.95
CA VAL A 150 10.58 -15.13 -4.31
C VAL A 150 9.59 -16.21 -3.87
N SER A 151 8.38 -15.82 -3.48
CA SER A 151 7.30 -16.74 -3.05
C SER A 151 6.23 -16.92 -4.13
N LEU A 152 5.93 -15.88 -4.90
CA LEU A 152 4.87 -15.85 -5.91
C LEU A 152 5.40 -15.33 -7.27
N PRO A 153 6.31 -16.06 -7.92
CA PRO A 153 7.04 -15.57 -9.09
C PRO A 153 6.15 -15.29 -10.32
N THR A 154 4.96 -15.89 -10.38
CA THR A 154 4.01 -15.69 -11.48
C THR A 154 3.06 -14.50 -11.25
N MET A 155 3.09 -13.91 -10.05
CA MET A 155 2.23 -12.78 -9.72
C MET A 155 2.81 -11.48 -10.26
N ASP A 156 2.19 -10.92 -11.28
CA ASP A 156 2.54 -9.60 -11.82
C ASP A 156 2.03 -8.45 -10.93
N LYS A 157 2.41 -7.22 -11.25
CA LYS A 157 2.01 -6.00 -10.53
C LYS A 157 0.49 -5.83 -10.45
N SER A 158 -0.21 -6.10 -11.55
CA SER A 158 -1.68 -5.94 -11.61
C SER A 158 -2.37 -6.90 -10.67
N THR A 159 -1.98 -8.17 -10.70
CA THR A 159 -2.50 -9.20 -9.79
C THR A 159 -2.11 -8.89 -8.34
N GLY A 160 -0.87 -8.49 -8.10
CA GLY A 160 -0.40 -8.07 -6.78
C GLY A 160 -1.19 -6.89 -6.21
N SER A 161 -1.47 -5.87 -7.02
CA SER A 161 -2.30 -4.73 -6.61
C SER A 161 -3.73 -5.15 -6.24
N TYR A 162 -4.32 -6.08 -7.02
CA TYR A 162 -5.64 -6.63 -6.71
C TYR A 162 -5.64 -7.44 -5.41
N VAL A 163 -4.60 -8.25 -5.19
CA VAL A 163 -4.43 -9.05 -3.96
C VAL A 163 -4.27 -8.14 -2.74
N ALA A 164 -3.47 -7.07 -2.87
CA ALA A 164 -3.29 -6.07 -1.80
C ALA A 164 -4.61 -5.34 -1.48
N ASP A 165 -5.37 -4.93 -2.50
CA ASP A 165 -6.68 -4.30 -2.30
C ASP A 165 -7.64 -5.23 -1.56
N ALA A 166 -7.61 -6.51 -1.89
CA ALA A 166 -8.39 -7.53 -1.21
C ALA A 166 -7.97 -7.73 0.25
N ALA A 167 -6.67 -7.76 0.51
CA ALA A 167 -6.13 -7.93 1.85
C ALA A 167 -6.50 -6.75 2.75
N VAL A 168 -6.33 -5.51 2.27
CA VAL A 168 -6.70 -4.30 3.02
C VAL A 168 -8.20 -4.24 3.30
N ALA A 169 -9.04 -4.62 2.33
CA ALA A 169 -10.49 -4.62 2.51
C ALA A 169 -11.02 -5.69 3.48
N SER A 170 -10.21 -6.67 3.82
CA SER A 170 -10.57 -7.80 4.72
C SER A 170 -9.95 -7.70 6.11
N ALA A 171 -9.00 -6.80 6.30
CA ALA A 171 -8.32 -6.55 7.58
C ALA A 171 -9.17 -5.72 8.54
#